data_6a575021a00cc3daa7aeac635e49146b
#
_entry.id   6a575021a00cc3daa7aeac635e49146b
#
_cell.length_a   1.000
_cell.length_b   1.000
_cell.length_c   1.000
_cell.angle_alpha   90.00
_cell.angle_beta   90.00
_cell.angle_gamma   90.00
#
_symmetry.space_group_name_H-M   'P 1'
#
loop_
_entity.id
_entity.type
_entity.pdbx_description
1 polymer ?
#
loop_
_entity_poly.entity_id
_entity_poly.type
_entity_poly.pdbx_seq_one_letter_code
_entity_poly.pdbx_strand_id
1 'polypeptide(L)'
;DTWQAVTPKKNELVVNIGDMMALWTNGIWKSTLHRVINPEKLYDERSQRQTIGYFMHPDYDALIKTIPTCITKERPKVFAEITAGEHIAKKIRASHEGTT
;
A
#
# COMPACT_ATOMS: atom_id res chain seq x y z
N ASP A 1 -16.28 8.66 3.46
CA ASP A 1 -14.81 8.57 3.58
C ASP A 1 -14.22 9.96 3.40
N THR A 2 -13.37 10.37 4.35
CA THR A 2 -12.76 11.70 4.37
C THR A 2 -11.26 11.57 4.13
N TRP A 3 -10.72 12.38 3.21
CA TRP A 3 -9.28 12.48 3.02
C TRP A 3 -8.63 13.25 4.17
N GLN A 4 -7.56 12.69 4.69
CA GLN A 4 -6.75 13.34 5.72
C GLN A 4 -5.38 13.71 5.15
N ALA A 5 -4.94 14.94 5.38
CA ALA A 5 -3.61 15.36 5.01
C ALA A 5 -2.56 14.73 5.93
N VAL A 6 -1.48 14.23 5.33
CA VAL A 6 -0.30 13.81 6.06
C VAL A 6 0.71 14.95 6.02
N THR A 7 0.92 15.60 7.14
CA THR A 7 1.88 16.71 7.24
C THR A 7 3.29 16.18 7.46
N PRO A 8 4.24 16.49 6.56
CA PRO A 8 5.62 16.06 6.75
C PRO A 8 6.23 16.76 7.97
N LYS A 9 7.00 16.01 8.74
CA LYS A 9 7.76 16.51 9.89
C LYS A 9 9.24 16.22 9.72
N LYS A 10 10.07 17.13 10.23
CA LYS A 10 11.52 16.98 10.15
C LYS A 10 11.96 15.72 10.92
N ASN A 11 12.87 14.94 10.32
CA ASN A 11 13.44 13.72 10.89
C ASN A 11 12.41 12.60 11.15
N GLU A 12 11.30 12.60 10.45
CA GLU A 12 10.30 11.53 10.52
C GLU A 12 10.15 10.82 9.17
N LEU A 13 9.70 9.59 9.23
CA LEU A 13 9.31 8.78 8.08
C LEU A 13 7.80 8.55 8.12
N VAL A 14 7.17 8.61 6.97
CA VAL A 14 5.77 8.17 6.81
C VAL A 14 5.77 6.72 6.39
N VAL A 15 5.14 5.86 7.18
CA VAL A 15 5.05 4.43 6.91
C VAL A 15 3.61 4.05 6.58
N ASN A 16 3.42 3.38 5.44
CA ASN A 16 2.12 2.86 5.00
C ASN A 16 2.14 1.34 4.97
N ILE A 17 1.05 0.73 5.42
CA ILE A 17 0.81 -0.70 5.23
C ILE A 17 0.35 -0.92 3.79
N GLY A 18 1.01 -1.84 3.11
CA GLY A 18 0.66 -2.22 1.74
C GLY A 18 -0.32 -3.40 1.65
N ASP A 19 -0.76 -3.69 0.44
CA ASP A 19 -1.76 -4.72 0.18
C ASP A 19 -1.31 -6.13 0.58
N MET A 20 -0.02 -6.47 0.44
CA MET A 20 0.48 -7.78 0.86
C MET A 20 0.36 -7.99 2.37
N MET A 21 0.63 -6.97 3.16
CA MET A 21 0.48 -7.04 4.61
C MET A 21 -0.99 -7.15 5.00
N ALA A 22 -1.88 -6.51 4.27
CA ALA A 22 -3.32 -6.67 4.45
C ALA A 22 -3.79 -8.10 4.14
N LEU A 23 -3.27 -8.72 3.07
CA LEU A 23 -3.51 -10.13 2.75
C LEU A 23 -3.00 -11.06 3.86
N TRP A 24 -1.78 -10.84 4.30
CA TRP A 24 -1.13 -11.64 5.33
C TRP A 24 -1.90 -11.66 6.64
N THR A 25 -2.38 -10.50 7.06
CA THR A 25 -3.11 -10.33 8.31
C THR A 25 -4.61 -10.52 8.18
N ASN A 26 -5.09 -11.09 7.07
CA ASN A 26 -6.52 -11.32 6.82
C ASN A 26 -7.39 -10.04 6.94
N GLY A 27 -6.82 -8.92 6.53
CA GLY A 27 -7.50 -7.61 6.58
C GLY A 27 -7.50 -6.92 7.95
N ILE A 28 -6.81 -7.49 8.96
CA ILE A 28 -6.66 -6.81 10.26
C ILE A 28 -5.86 -5.51 10.09
N TRP A 29 -4.75 -5.57 9.40
CA TRP A 29 -4.00 -4.39 8.99
C TRP A 29 -4.50 -3.95 7.62
N LYS A 30 -4.85 -2.69 7.51
CA LYS A 30 -5.47 -2.15 6.31
C LYS A 30 -4.43 -1.47 5.43
N SER A 31 -4.51 -1.75 4.13
CA SER A 31 -3.83 -0.95 3.12
C SER A 31 -4.64 0.30 2.87
N THR A 32 -4.19 1.42 3.42
CA THR A 32 -4.91 2.68 3.32
C THR A 32 -4.70 3.33 1.97
N LEU A 33 -5.78 3.65 1.28
CA LEU A 33 -5.73 4.38 0.02
C LEU A 33 -5.13 5.77 0.24
N HIS A 34 -4.14 6.12 -0.56
CA HIS A 34 -3.45 7.39 -0.47
C HIS A 34 -3.15 7.96 -1.85
N ARG A 35 -2.98 9.24 -1.92
CA ARG A 35 -2.66 9.97 -3.15
C ARG A 35 -1.81 11.20 -2.87
N VAL A 36 -1.16 11.69 -3.90
CA VAL A 36 -0.50 12.99 -3.89
C VAL A 36 -1.40 13.99 -4.61
N ILE A 37 -1.60 15.16 -4.02
CA ILE A 37 -2.30 16.27 -4.65
C ILE A 37 -1.31 17.39 -4.92
N ASN A 38 -1.43 18.03 -6.09
CA ASN A 38 -0.64 19.20 -6.41
C ASN A 38 -1.18 20.42 -5.65
N PRO A 39 -0.29 21.33 -5.19
CA PRO A 39 -0.74 22.58 -4.60
C PRO A 39 -1.47 23.43 -5.64
N GLU A 40 -2.42 24.25 -5.19
CA GLU A 40 -3.23 25.10 -6.07
C GLU A 40 -2.40 26.11 -6.88
N LYS A 41 -1.25 26.51 -6.35
CA LYS A 41 -0.30 27.41 -7.02
C LYS A 41 0.93 26.63 -7.50
N LEU A 42 0.90 26.17 -8.73
CA LEU A 42 1.97 25.38 -9.35
C LEU A 42 3.31 26.12 -9.53
N TYR A 43 3.32 27.45 -9.40
CA TYR A 43 4.49 28.29 -9.68
C TYR A 43 5.10 28.96 -8.43
N ASP A 44 4.72 28.54 -7.23
CA ASP A 44 5.38 28.96 -6.00
C ASP A 44 6.66 28.14 -5.80
N GLU A 45 7.79 28.77 -5.55
CA GLU A 45 9.07 28.11 -5.24
C GLU A 45 8.92 27.08 -4.09
N ARG A 46 7.99 27.34 -3.18
CA ARG A 46 7.64 26.43 -2.08
C ARG A 46 6.86 25.18 -2.53
N SER A 47 6.38 25.13 -3.77
CA SER A 47 5.70 23.96 -4.32
C SER A 47 6.66 22.85 -4.76
N GLN A 48 7.94 23.18 -4.91
CA GLN A 48 8.97 22.19 -5.26
C GLN A 48 9.24 21.31 -4.04
N ARG A 49 9.06 20.00 -4.23
CA ARG A 49 9.41 19.00 -3.23
C ARG A 49 9.93 17.73 -3.87
N GLN A 50 10.78 17.06 -3.16
CA GLN A 50 11.29 15.74 -3.52
C GLN A 50 10.86 14.73 -2.45
N THR A 51 10.39 13.58 -2.89
CA THR A 51 10.05 12.46 -2.02
C THR A 51 10.84 11.24 -2.43
N ILE A 52 11.42 10.54 -1.47
CA ILE A 52 12.07 9.26 -1.67
C ILE A 52 11.19 8.19 -1.06
N GLY A 53 10.68 7.29 -1.89
CA GLY A 53 9.89 6.15 -1.46
C GLY A 53 10.74 4.90 -1.36
N TYR A 54 10.57 4.13 -0.30
CA TYR A 54 11.14 2.81 -0.14
C TYR A 54 10.02 1.77 -0.05
N PHE A 55 10.00 0.85 -1.01
CA PHE A 55 9.03 -0.24 -1.06
C PHE A 55 9.67 -1.51 -0.52
N MET A 56 9.20 -1.99 0.62
CA MET A 56 9.64 -3.25 1.19
C MET A 56 8.80 -4.39 0.61
N HIS A 57 9.43 -5.31 -0.08
CA HIS A 57 8.79 -6.50 -0.63
C HIS A 57 9.43 -7.78 -0.07
N PRO A 58 8.66 -8.86 0.12
CA PRO A 58 9.22 -10.20 0.30
C PRO A 58 9.97 -10.65 -0.96
N ASP A 59 10.71 -11.75 -0.86
CA ASP A 59 11.28 -12.40 -2.03
C ASP A 59 10.20 -12.71 -3.06
N TYR A 60 10.55 -12.66 -4.33
CA TYR A 60 9.59 -12.77 -5.43
C TYR A 60 8.78 -14.07 -5.42
N ASP A 61 9.40 -15.16 -5.02
CA ASP A 61 8.81 -16.51 -4.90
C ASP A 61 8.20 -16.79 -3.51
N ALA A 62 8.27 -15.84 -2.57
CA ALA A 62 7.67 -15.99 -1.26
C ALA A 62 6.16 -16.15 -1.36
N LEU A 63 5.63 -17.21 -0.76
CA LEU A 63 4.19 -17.46 -0.70
C LEU A 63 3.55 -16.60 0.38
N ILE A 64 2.64 -15.74 -0.03
CA ILE A 64 1.81 -14.94 0.86
C ILE A 64 0.58 -15.74 1.23
N LYS A 65 0.61 -16.27 2.42
CA LYS A 65 -0.43 -17.10 3.01
C LYS A 65 -0.96 -16.40 4.26
N THR A 66 -2.26 -16.35 4.42
CA THR A 66 -2.87 -15.74 5.61
C THR A 66 -2.30 -16.38 6.88
N ILE A 67 -1.81 -15.54 7.79
CA ILE A 67 -1.27 -15.98 9.07
C ILE A 67 -2.37 -16.68 9.86
N PRO A 68 -2.16 -17.94 10.33
CA PRO A 68 -3.22 -18.72 10.96
C PRO A 68 -3.87 -18.04 12.17
N THR A 69 -3.09 -17.31 12.97
CA THR A 69 -3.59 -16.57 14.13
C THR A 69 -4.50 -15.39 13.77
N CYS A 70 -4.47 -14.96 12.50
CA CYS A 70 -5.36 -13.93 11.97
C CYS A 70 -6.70 -14.47 11.48
N ILE A 71 -6.89 -15.79 11.48
CA ILE A 71 -8.12 -16.47 11.09
C ILE A 71 -8.84 -16.88 12.36
N THR A 72 -10.08 -16.42 12.53
CA THR A 72 -10.95 -16.80 13.65
C THR A 72 -12.31 -17.24 13.13
N LYS A 73 -13.16 -17.75 14.00
CA LYS A 73 -14.54 -18.12 13.66
C LYS A 73 -15.34 -16.91 13.18
N GLU A 74 -15.11 -15.75 13.80
CA GLU A 74 -15.74 -14.46 13.47
C GLU A 74 -15.08 -13.78 12.27
N ARG A 75 -13.83 -14.15 11.95
CA ARG A 75 -13.05 -13.64 10.83
C ARG A 75 -12.45 -14.80 10.04
N PRO A 76 -13.25 -15.46 9.20
CA PRO A 76 -12.76 -16.55 8.36
C PRO A 76 -11.75 -16.07 7.33
N LYS A 77 -10.96 -16.99 6.79
CA LYS A 77 -10.01 -16.70 5.71
C LYS A 77 -10.73 -16.15 4.48
N VAL A 78 -10.30 -14.98 4.00
CA VAL A 78 -10.92 -14.26 2.87
C VAL A 78 -10.05 -14.31 1.62
N PHE A 79 -8.74 -14.43 1.78
CA PHE A 79 -7.78 -14.30 0.68
C PHE A 79 -7.18 -15.66 0.29
N ALA A 80 -7.09 -15.90 -1.02
CA ALA A 80 -6.33 -17.02 -1.56
C ALA A 80 -4.82 -16.79 -1.43
N GLU A 81 -4.07 -17.88 -1.37
CA GLU A 81 -2.61 -17.81 -1.38
C GLU A 81 -2.10 -17.30 -2.73
N ILE A 82 -1.05 -16.49 -2.70
CA ILE A 82 -0.44 -15.92 -3.90
C ILE A 82 1.04 -15.69 -3.63
N THR A 83 1.90 -15.82 -4.63
CA THR A 83 3.30 -15.41 -4.48
C THR A 83 3.42 -13.90 -4.51
N ALA A 84 4.45 -13.36 -3.86
CA ALA A 84 4.72 -11.91 -3.87
C ALA A 84 4.88 -11.39 -5.30
N GLY A 85 5.58 -12.13 -6.16
CA GLY A 85 5.77 -11.77 -7.56
C GLY A 85 4.48 -11.72 -8.37
N GLU A 86 3.59 -12.71 -8.20
CA GLU A 86 2.28 -12.72 -8.86
C GLU A 86 1.42 -11.54 -8.40
N HIS A 87 1.46 -11.23 -7.10
CA HIS A 87 0.72 -10.09 -6.56
C HIS A 87 1.20 -8.77 -7.17
N ILE A 88 2.52 -8.57 -7.23
CA ILE A 88 3.12 -7.37 -7.84
C ILE A 88 2.73 -7.28 -9.32
N ALA A 89 2.85 -8.39 -10.06
CA ALA A 89 2.51 -8.43 -11.48
C ALA A 89 1.03 -8.11 -11.75
N LYS A 90 0.12 -8.58 -10.89
CA LYS A 90 -1.30 -8.23 -10.97
C LYS A 90 -1.53 -6.73 -10.74
N LYS A 91 -0.86 -6.14 -9.77
CA LYS A 91 -0.98 -4.70 -9.47
C LYS A 91 -0.47 -3.84 -10.61
N ILE A 92 0.68 -4.19 -11.18
CA ILE A 92 1.25 -3.47 -12.34
C ILE A 92 0.28 -3.54 -13.53
N ARG A 93 -0.25 -4.71 -13.86
CA ARG A 93 -1.22 -4.86 -14.96
C ARG A 93 -2.47 -4.01 -14.71
N ALA A 94 -3.06 -4.08 -13.53
CA ALA A 94 -4.24 -3.29 -13.19
C ALA A 94 -4.01 -1.78 -13.29
N SER A 95 -2.80 -1.29 -12.96
CA SER A 95 -2.47 0.12 -13.10
C SER A 95 -2.35 0.58 -14.56
N HIS A 96 -1.96 -0.30 -15.48
CA HIS A 96 -1.89 0.01 -16.91
C HIS A 96 -3.27 -0.06 -17.58
N GLU A 97 -4.14 -0.98 -17.16
CA GLU A 97 -5.49 -1.11 -17.70
C GLU A 97 -6.43 0.01 -17.23
N GLY A 98 -6.18 0.60 -16.08
CA GLY A 98 -6.94 1.75 -15.55
C GLY A 98 -6.56 3.12 -16.15
N THR A 99 -5.64 3.16 -17.10
CA THR A 99 -5.14 4.40 -17.71
C THR A 99 -5.77 4.68 -19.10
N THR A 100 -6.78 3.94 -19.48
CA THR A 100 -7.55 4.16 -20.70
C THR A 100 -8.79 5.00 -20.49
#